data_4ecbc9e392400e80df24d74f4ff77f82
#
_entry.id   4ecbc9e392400e80df24d74f4ff77f82
#
_cell.length_a   1.000
_cell.length_b   1.000
_cell.length_c   1.000
_cell.angle_alpha   90.00
_cell.angle_beta   90.00
_cell.angle_gamma   90.00
#
_symmetry.space_group_name_H-M   'P 1'
#
loop_
_entity.id
_entity.type
_entity.pdbx_description
1 polymer ?
#
loop_
_entity_poly.entity_id
_entity_poly.type
_entity_poly.pdbx_seq_one_letter_code
_entity_poly.pdbx_strand_id
1 'polypeptide(L)'
;MLASKLYSPTLRELPADAVVMSHKYMLKAGMMRKIANGTYAYLPLAFRAIEKVKKIIREEINKTGAQEILMPIVQPSEIWQKTGRWAVYGEEMFKLQDRHGRDYCLAPTHEELVTTLVSMDTSSYKQLPVSVYQIQNKYRDEKRPRFEIGRAHV
;
A
#
# COMPACT_ATOMS: atom_id res chain seq x y z
N MET A 1 7.62 -14.46 -24.19
CA MET A 1 8.52 -13.30 -24.36
C MET A 1 9.95 -13.81 -24.29
N LEU A 2 10.83 -13.41 -25.22
CA LEU A 2 12.23 -13.79 -25.22
C LEU A 2 12.97 -13.13 -24.04
N ALA A 3 13.86 -13.85 -23.36
CA ALA A 3 14.66 -13.33 -22.26
C ALA A 3 15.50 -12.10 -22.65
N SER A 4 15.99 -12.06 -23.91
CA SER A 4 16.72 -10.94 -24.47
C SER A 4 15.92 -9.64 -24.59
N LYS A 5 14.58 -9.72 -24.52
CA LYS A 5 13.67 -8.55 -24.56
C LYS A 5 13.13 -8.19 -23.18
N LEU A 6 13.49 -8.93 -22.15
CA LEU A 6 13.04 -8.65 -20.79
C LEU A 6 13.83 -7.48 -20.19
N TYR A 7 13.13 -6.45 -19.75
CA TYR A 7 13.75 -5.34 -19.02
C TYR A 7 14.10 -5.78 -17.58
N SER A 8 15.28 -6.37 -17.43
CA SER A 8 15.82 -6.86 -16.15
C SER A 8 17.32 -6.58 -16.09
N PRO A 9 17.74 -5.29 -16.01
CA PRO A 9 19.13 -4.92 -15.96
C PRO A 9 19.76 -5.34 -14.63
N THR A 10 20.69 -6.29 -14.67
CA THR A 10 21.45 -6.74 -13.50
C THR A 10 22.54 -5.76 -13.12
N LEU A 11 22.94 -5.76 -11.84
CA LEU A 11 24.06 -4.95 -11.36
C LEU A 11 25.27 -5.85 -11.01
N ARG A 12 26.45 -5.41 -11.36
CA ARG A 12 27.71 -6.03 -10.92
C ARG A 12 28.01 -5.65 -9.47
N GLU A 13 27.93 -4.37 -9.18
CA GLU A 13 28.18 -3.79 -7.87
C GLU A 13 26.86 -3.40 -7.21
N LEU A 14 26.85 -3.43 -5.89
CA LEU A 14 25.70 -3.06 -5.08
C LEU A 14 25.88 -1.66 -4.52
N PRO A 15 24.81 -0.86 -4.42
CA PRO A 15 24.86 0.40 -3.70
C PRO A 15 25.27 0.18 -2.24
N ALA A 16 26.09 1.09 -1.70
CA ALA A 16 26.63 0.99 -0.34
C ALA A 16 25.55 1.00 0.75
N ASP A 17 24.40 1.59 0.46
CA ASP A 17 23.24 1.67 1.35
C ASP A 17 22.37 0.40 1.35
N ALA A 18 22.66 -0.57 0.50
CA ALA A 18 21.97 -1.85 0.50
C ALA A 18 22.53 -2.76 1.60
N VAL A 19 21.89 -2.77 2.78
CA VAL A 19 22.35 -3.55 3.94
C VAL A 19 21.72 -4.93 3.99
N VAL A 20 20.39 -5.02 3.85
CA VAL A 20 19.62 -6.26 3.98
C VAL A 20 19.83 -7.18 2.77
N MET A 21 20.04 -8.48 3.01
CA MET A 21 20.37 -9.46 1.95
C MET A 21 19.30 -9.55 0.87
N SER A 22 18.02 -9.56 1.24
CA SER A 22 16.91 -9.57 0.27
C SER A 22 16.95 -8.34 -0.64
N HIS A 23 17.22 -7.16 -0.09
CA HIS A 23 17.38 -5.93 -0.86
C HIS A 23 18.57 -6.01 -1.83
N LYS A 24 19.71 -6.50 -1.35
CA LYS A 24 20.92 -6.74 -2.19
C LYS A 24 20.60 -7.62 -3.39
N TYR A 25 19.96 -8.77 -3.15
CA TYR A 25 19.63 -9.70 -4.22
C TYR A 25 18.61 -9.13 -5.21
N MET A 26 17.60 -8.43 -4.74
CA MET A 26 16.59 -7.80 -5.61
C MET A 26 17.21 -6.71 -6.51
N LEU A 27 18.09 -5.89 -5.97
CA LEU A 27 18.84 -4.88 -6.76
C LEU A 27 19.75 -5.56 -7.78
N LYS A 28 20.55 -6.53 -7.35
CA LYS A 28 21.51 -7.24 -8.20
C LYS A 28 20.83 -8.00 -9.34
N ALA A 29 19.72 -8.65 -9.06
CA ALA A 29 18.93 -9.40 -10.03
C ALA A 29 18.12 -8.51 -10.99
N GLY A 30 18.18 -7.20 -10.88
CA GLY A 30 17.38 -6.32 -11.73
C GLY A 30 15.87 -6.44 -11.47
N MET A 31 15.48 -6.71 -10.22
CA MET A 31 14.08 -6.79 -9.81
C MET A 31 13.54 -5.43 -9.35
N MET A 32 14.39 -4.56 -8.83
CA MET A 32 13.99 -3.24 -8.36
C MET A 32 15.09 -2.21 -8.57
N ARG A 33 14.71 -0.92 -8.51
CA ARG A 33 15.62 0.23 -8.52
C ARG A 33 15.18 1.25 -7.49
N LYS A 34 16.15 1.81 -6.77
CA LYS A 34 15.94 2.95 -5.89
C LYS A 34 15.80 4.23 -6.73
N ILE A 35 14.72 4.96 -6.54
CA ILE A 35 14.49 6.26 -7.18
C ILE A 35 14.86 7.38 -6.21
N ALA A 36 14.44 7.26 -4.96
CA ALA A 36 14.80 8.16 -3.86
C ALA A 36 14.87 7.36 -2.56
N ASN A 37 15.21 8.00 -1.45
CA ASN A 37 15.17 7.36 -0.14
C ASN A 37 13.74 6.88 0.18
N GLY A 38 13.60 5.59 0.49
CA GLY A 38 12.29 4.97 0.73
C GLY A 38 11.41 4.77 -0.51
N THR A 39 11.85 5.18 -1.71
CA THR A 39 11.07 5.10 -2.94
C THR A 39 11.74 4.17 -3.94
N TYR A 40 11.04 3.12 -4.34
CA TYR A 40 11.55 2.09 -5.23
C TYR A 40 10.61 1.83 -6.41
N ALA A 41 11.19 1.60 -7.59
CA ALA A 41 10.50 1.06 -8.75
C ALA A 41 10.70 -0.45 -8.81
N TYR A 42 9.62 -1.20 -8.90
CA TYR A 42 9.66 -2.64 -9.14
C TYR A 42 9.69 -2.92 -10.64
N LEU A 43 10.70 -3.66 -11.08
CA LEU A 43 10.90 -4.03 -12.48
C LEU A 43 10.07 -5.28 -12.84
N PRO A 44 9.96 -5.66 -14.13
CA PRO A 44 9.02 -6.69 -14.57
C PRO A 44 9.05 -8.01 -13.82
N LEU A 45 10.22 -8.49 -13.41
CA LEU A 45 10.34 -9.75 -12.66
C LEU A 45 9.76 -9.64 -11.25
N ALA A 46 10.08 -8.53 -10.54
CA ALA A 46 9.52 -8.28 -9.21
C ALA A 46 8.01 -8.07 -9.28
N PHE A 47 7.55 -7.29 -10.26
CA PHE A 47 6.12 -7.04 -10.43
C PHE A 47 5.34 -8.35 -10.67
N ARG A 48 5.86 -9.26 -11.50
CA ARG A 48 5.26 -10.59 -11.69
C ARG A 48 5.24 -11.42 -10.41
N ALA A 49 6.29 -11.35 -9.59
CA ALA A 49 6.32 -12.04 -8.30
C ALA A 49 5.28 -11.46 -7.34
N ILE A 50 5.16 -10.12 -7.27
CA ILE A 50 4.15 -9.43 -6.46
C ILE A 50 2.74 -9.86 -6.89
N GLU A 51 2.45 -9.90 -8.19
CA GLU A 51 1.13 -10.31 -8.69
C GLU A 51 0.80 -11.77 -8.37
N LYS A 52 1.80 -12.68 -8.37
CA LYS A 52 1.60 -14.05 -7.91
C LYS A 52 1.27 -14.13 -6.43
N VAL A 53 1.98 -13.36 -5.59
CA VAL A 53 1.69 -13.29 -4.14
C VAL A 53 0.28 -12.73 -3.92
N LYS A 54 -0.07 -11.63 -4.59
CA LYS A 54 -1.43 -11.07 -4.51
C LYS A 54 -2.50 -12.06 -4.92
N LYS A 55 -2.24 -12.86 -5.97
CA LYS A 55 -3.18 -13.90 -6.42
C LYS A 55 -3.43 -14.92 -5.31
N ILE A 56 -2.39 -15.43 -4.67
CA ILE A 56 -2.52 -16.39 -3.56
C ILE A 56 -3.32 -15.77 -2.41
N ILE A 57 -2.99 -14.53 -2.02
CA ILE A 57 -3.70 -13.81 -0.96
C ILE A 57 -5.19 -13.66 -1.31
N ARG A 58 -5.52 -13.26 -2.55
CA ARG A 58 -6.92 -13.16 -3.01
C ARG A 58 -7.66 -14.48 -2.92
N GLU A 59 -7.03 -15.55 -3.40
CA GLU A 59 -7.62 -16.89 -3.37
C GLU A 59 -7.97 -17.32 -1.95
N GLU A 60 -7.08 -17.07 -0.99
CA GLU A 60 -7.30 -17.43 0.41
C GLU A 60 -8.36 -16.54 1.09
N ILE A 61 -8.31 -15.22 0.88
CA ILE A 61 -9.29 -14.31 1.46
C ILE A 61 -10.69 -14.54 0.87
N ASN A 62 -10.80 -14.76 -0.44
CA ASN A 62 -12.08 -15.02 -1.09
C ASN A 62 -12.77 -16.29 -0.54
N LYS A 63 -12.03 -17.30 -0.07
CA LYS A 63 -12.60 -18.49 0.59
C LYS A 63 -13.35 -18.14 1.88
N THR A 64 -13.04 -17.03 2.51
CA THR A 64 -13.77 -16.55 3.72
C THR A 64 -15.10 -15.88 3.39
N GLY A 65 -15.40 -15.65 2.10
CA GLY A 65 -16.56 -14.89 1.65
C GLY A 65 -16.35 -13.37 1.62
N ALA A 66 -15.16 -12.88 1.94
CA ALA A 66 -14.84 -11.46 1.86
C ALA A 66 -14.71 -11.01 0.40
N GLN A 67 -15.07 -9.76 0.12
CA GLN A 67 -15.10 -9.19 -1.22
C GLN A 67 -14.03 -8.12 -1.38
N GLU A 68 -13.26 -8.19 -2.49
CA GLU A 68 -12.22 -7.20 -2.78
C GLU A 68 -12.84 -5.87 -3.22
N ILE A 69 -12.40 -4.77 -2.62
CA ILE A 69 -12.77 -3.40 -2.99
C ILE A 69 -11.52 -2.60 -3.33
N LEU A 70 -11.67 -1.58 -4.16
CA LEU A 70 -10.64 -0.60 -4.46
C LEU A 70 -11.06 0.76 -3.92
N MET A 71 -10.23 1.33 -3.06
CA MET A 71 -10.52 2.58 -2.37
C MET A 71 -9.61 3.71 -2.87
N PRO A 72 -10.10 4.98 -2.86
CA PRO A 72 -9.26 6.12 -3.22
C PRO A 72 -8.08 6.29 -2.25
N ILE A 73 -6.91 6.61 -2.81
CA ILE A 73 -5.70 6.90 -2.04
C ILE A 73 -5.75 8.29 -1.43
N VAL A 74 -6.29 9.26 -2.17
CA VAL A 74 -6.51 10.61 -1.68
C VAL A 74 -7.82 10.63 -0.90
N GLN A 75 -7.75 10.97 0.37
CA GLN A 75 -8.89 10.97 1.28
C GLN A 75 -9.17 12.36 1.80
N PRO A 76 -10.46 12.77 1.88
CA PRO A 76 -10.83 14.07 2.44
C PRO A 76 -10.60 14.11 3.94
N SER A 77 -10.23 15.27 4.47
CA SER A 77 -9.93 15.46 5.90
C SER A 77 -11.13 15.23 6.81
N GLU A 78 -12.33 15.43 6.30
CA GLU A 78 -13.58 15.39 7.07
C GLU A 78 -13.80 14.02 7.73
N ILE A 79 -13.46 12.93 7.04
CA ILE A 79 -13.61 11.57 7.60
C ILE A 79 -12.68 11.35 8.80
N TRP A 80 -11.50 11.94 8.76
CA TRP A 80 -10.49 11.90 9.82
C TRP A 80 -10.80 12.85 10.97
N GLN A 81 -11.37 14.02 10.65
CA GLN A 81 -11.83 14.98 11.65
C GLN A 81 -13.01 14.42 12.44
N LYS A 82 -13.94 13.73 11.77
CA LYS A 82 -15.10 13.10 12.39
C LYS A 82 -14.73 12.07 13.47
N THR A 83 -13.60 11.37 13.29
CA THR A 83 -13.06 10.41 14.29
C THR A 83 -12.07 11.05 15.26
N GLY A 84 -11.73 12.32 15.10
CA GLY A 84 -10.71 13.04 15.88
C GLY A 84 -9.27 12.65 15.50
N ARG A 85 -9.07 11.74 14.56
CA ARG A 85 -7.73 11.21 14.21
C ARG A 85 -6.90 12.14 13.34
N TRP A 86 -7.51 13.16 12.72
CA TRP A 86 -6.79 14.15 11.91
C TRP A 86 -5.66 14.86 12.67
N ALA A 87 -5.90 15.21 13.94
CA ALA A 87 -4.90 15.82 14.81
C ALA A 87 -3.94 14.78 15.41
N VAL A 88 -4.47 13.64 15.84
CA VAL A 88 -3.71 12.60 16.57
C VAL A 88 -2.69 11.89 15.68
N TYR A 89 -2.99 11.72 14.39
CA TYR A 89 -2.08 11.05 13.46
C TYR A 89 -0.77 11.82 13.24
N GLY A 90 -0.75 13.14 13.51
CA GLY A 90 0.44 13.96 13.54
C GLY A 90 1.17 14.07 12.21
N GLU A 91 2.51 14.02 12.28
CA GLU A 91 3.42 14.20 11.15
C GLU A 91 3.52 12.98 10.24
N GLU A 92 3.09 11.80 10.69
CA GLU A 92 3.14 10.57 9.88
C GLU A 92 2.09 10.55 8.74
N MET A 93 1.13 11.48 8.78
CA MET A 93 0.13 11.64 7.74
C MET A 93 0.58 12.65 6.71
N PHE A 94 0.69 12.25 5.44
CA PHE A 94 0.89 13.16 4.33
C PHE A 94 -0.37 14.01 4.10
N LYS A 95 -0.40 15.22 4.65
CA LYS A 95 -1.48 16.19 4.46
C LYS A 95 -1.22 17.05 3.24
N LEU A 96 -2.26 17.34 2.48
CA LEU A 96 -2.20 18.15 1.27
C LEU A 96 -3.47 18.98 1.12
N GLN A 97 -3.42 20.01 0.28
CA GLN A 97 -4.58 20.81 -0.07
C GLN A 97 -4.83 20.76 -1.58
N ASP A 98 -6.08 20.79 -1.98
CA ASP A 98 -6.44 20.97 -3.36
C ASP A 98 -6.37 22.45 -3.79
N ARG A 99 -6.66 22.72 -5.06
CA ARG A 99 -6.64 24.10 -5.61
C ARG A 99 -7.68 25.04 -4.98
N HIS A 100 -8.66 24.49 -4.29
CA HIS A 100 -9.73 25.25 -3.61
C HIS A 100 -9.45 25.39 -2.10
N GLY A 101 -8.27 24.98 -1.63
CA GLY A 101 -7.90 25.06 -0.22
C GLY A 101 -8.56 24.00 0.68
N ARG A 102 -9.14 22.94 0.09
CA ARG A 102 -9.72 21.85 0.87
C ARG A 102 -8.63 20.88 1.31
N ASP A 103 -8.69 20.47 2.58
CA ASP A 103 -7.72 19.57 3.16
C ASP A 103 -7.97 18.10 2.77
N TYR A 104 -6.90 17.42 2.41
CA TYR A 104 -6.86 15.99 2.08
C TYR A 104 -5.64 15.33 2.73
N CYS A 105 -5.59 14.02 2.68
CA CYS A 105 -4.38 13.26 2.98
C CYS A 105 -4.16 12.11 1.98
N LEU A 106 -2.92 11.64 1.88
CA LEU A 106 -2.66 10.34 1.30
C LEU A 106 -2.98 9.27 2.35
N ALA A 107 -3.75 8.28 1.96
CA ALA A 107 -4.25 7.24 2.86
C ALA A 107 -3.14 6.54 3.66
N PRO A 108 -2.98 6.79 4.95
CA PRO A 108 -2.12 6.00 5.82
C PRO A 108 -2.76 4.66 6.17
N THR A 109 -4.07 4.64 6.13
CA THR A 109 -4.95 3.48 6.30
C THR A 109 -6.32 3.78 5.65
N HIS A 110 -7.24 2.82 5.62
CA HIS A 110 -8.54 3.00 4.97
C HIS A 110 -9.74 2.69 5.88
N GLU A 111 -9.55 2.39 7.16
CA GLU A 111 -10.63 2.00 8.05
C GLU A 111 -11.72 3.06 8.12
N GLU A 112 -11.37 4.35 8.26
CA GLU A 112 -12.33 5.46 8.27
C GLU A 112 -13.15 5.51 6.99
N LEU A 113 -12.48 5.34 5.85
CA LEU A 113 -13.14 5.42 4.55
C LEU A 113 -14.03 4.20 4.29
N VAL A 114 -13.57 2.99 4.63
CA VAL A 114 -14.35 1.76 4.51
C VAL A 114 -15.56 1.79 5.42
N THR A 115 -15.40 2.24 6.68
CA THR A 115 -16.51 2.39 7.61
C THR A 115 -17.53 3.40 7.09
N THR A 116 -17.06 4.52 6.53
CA THR A 116 -17.92 5.53 5.92
C THR A 116 -18.70 4.93 4.74
N LEU A 117 -18.02 4.21 3.83
CA LEU A 117 -18.65 3.53 2.70
C LEU A 117 -19.76 2.57 3.16
N VAL A 118 -19.43 1.66 4.08
CA VAL A 118 -20.40 0.68 4.59
C VAL A 118 -21.57 1.38 5.27
N SER A 119 -21.33 2.47 6.02
CA SER A 119 -22.40 3.21 6.70
C SER A 119 -23.35 3.94 5.74
N MET A 120 -22.87 4.31 4.54
CA MET A 120 -23.73 4.93 3.51
C MET A 120 -24.77 3.96 2.94
N ASP A 121 -24.38 2.68 2.82
CA ASP A 121 -25.20 1.67 2.15
C ASP A 121 -25.96 0.73 3.13
N THR A 122 -25.62 0.81 4.43
CA THR A 122 -26.22 -0.04 5.44
C THR A 122 -27.32 0.72 6.20
N SER A 123 -28.57 0.35 5.95
CA SER A 123 -29.75 0.95 6.61
C SER A 123 -30.32 0.09 7.74
N SER A 124 -29.88 -1.17 7.85
CA SER A 124 -30.38 -2.12 8.85
C SER A 124 -29.28 -3.07 9.30
N TYR A 125 -29.30 -3.43 10.61
CA TYR A 125 -28.40 -4.45 11.15
C TYR A 125 -28.54 -5.82 10.48
N LYS A 126 -29.66 -6.10 9.82
CA LYS A 126 -29.89 -7.34 9.07
C LYS A 126 -29.01 -7.46 7.82
N GLN A 127 -28.39 -6.36 7.37
CA GLN A 127 -27.44 -6.34 6.27
C GLN A 127 -26.00 -6.68 6.71
N LEU A 128 -25.78 -6.82 8.01
CA LEU A 128 -24.50 -7.21 8.59
C LEU A 128 -24.47 -8.73 8.89
N PRO A 129 -23.28 -9.35 8.86
CA PRO A 129 -21.97 -8.74 8.63
C PRO A 129 -21.66 -8.44 7.15
N VAL A 130 -20.87 -7.38 6.92
CA VAL A 130 -20.25 -7.07 5.63
C VAL A 130 -18.76 -7.34 5.76
N SER A 131 -18.20 -8.21 4.92
CA SER A 131 -16.78 -8.53 4.91
C SER A 131 -16.15 -8.06 3.60
N VAL A 132 -15.27 -7.08 3.70
CA VAL A 132 -14.54 -6.52 2.55
C VAL A 132 -13.05 -6.46 2.84
N TYR A 133 -12.24 -6.54 1.79
CA TYR A 133 -10.78 -6.39 1.91
C TYR A 133 -10.22 -5.59 0.73
N GLN A 134 -8.96 -5.19 0.86
CA GLN A 134 -8.25 -4.46 -0.19
C GLN A 134 -6.77 -4.86 -0.22
N ILE A 135 -6.19 -4.87 -1.41
CA ILE A 135 -4.74 -5.01 -1.63
C ILE A 135 -4.26 -3.73 -2.30
N GLN A 136 -3.77 -2.78 -1.51
CA GLN A 136 -3.59 -1.42 -1.96
C GLN A 136 -2.45 -0.72 -1.19
N ASN A 137 -1.79 0.24 -1.83
CA ASN A 137 -0.75 1.04 -1.21
C ASN A 137 -1.29 1.88 -0.05
N LYS A 138 -0.44 2.07 0.96
CA LYS A 138 -0.62 3.00 2.07
C LYS A 138 0.58 3.93 2.11
N TYR A 139 0.36 5.17 2.56
CA TYR A 139 1.37 6.22 2.58
C TYR A 139 1.54 6.77 3.99
N ARG A 140 2.72 6.57 4.57
CA ARG A 140 3.08 7.08 5.90
C ARG A 140 4.46 7.68 5.86
N ASP A 141 4.62 8.86 6.46
CA ASP A 141 5.93 9.51 6.65
C ASP A 141 6.56 8.99 7.95
N GLU A 142 7.01 7.75 7.91
CA GLU A 142 7.58 7.09 9.08
C GLU A 142 9.03 7.55 9.33
N LYS A 143 9.34 8.01 10.54
CA LYS A 143 10.72 8.41 10.94
C LYS A 143 11.72 7.25 10.81
N ARG A 144 11.27 6.00 10.96
CA ARG A 144 12.10 4.79 10.86
C ARG A 144 11.37 3.73 10.04
N PRO A 145 11.32 3.86 8.71
CA PRO A 145 10.67 2.86 7.87
C PRO A 145 11.39 1.51 8.00
N ARG A 146 10.64 0.44 8.18
CA ARG A 146 11.18 -0.93 8.20
C ARG A 146 11.14 -1.51 6.80
N PHE A 147 12.23 -2.16 6.41
CA PHE A 147 12.43 -2.69 5.06
C PHE A 147 11.96 -4.15 4.90
N GLU A 148 11.38 -4.75 5.92
CA GLU A 148 11.05 -6.17 5.91
C GLU A 148 9.75 -6.44 5.15
N ILE A 149 9.80 -7.44 4.25
CA ILE A 149 8.63 -7.98 3.58
C ILE A 149 7.82 -8.79 4.61
N GLY A 150 6.51 -8.55 4.66
CA GLY A 150 5.59 -9.36 5.48
C GLY A 150 5.43 -8.89 6.92
N ARG A 151 5.47 -7.57 7.15
CA ARG A 151 5.03 -7.04 8.44
C ARG A 151 3.54 -7.32 8.63
N ALA A 152 3.24 -8.39 9.34
CA ALA A 152 1.90 -8.61 9.88
C ALA A 152 1.79 -7.90 11.23
N HIS A 153 0.73 -7.14 11.44
CA HIS A 153 0.35 -6.74 12.78
C HIS A 153 -0.42 -7.92 13.39
N VAL A 154 0.17 -8.52 14.39
CA VAL A 154 -0.51 -9.45 15.29
C VAL A 154 -1.15 -8.63 16.39
#